data_8aa83759b549491a9ebdc57ae1c37422
#
_entry.id   8aa83759b549491a9ebdc57ae1c37422
#
_cell.length_a   1.000
_cell.length_b   1.000
_cell.length_c   1.000
_cell.angle_alpha   90.00
_cell.angle_beta   90.00
_cell.angle_gamma   90.00
#
_symmetry.space_group_name_H-M   'P 1'
#
loop_
_entity.id
_entity.type
_entity.pdbx_description
1 polymer ?
#
loop_
_entity_poly.entity_id
_entity_poly.type
_entity_poly.pdbx_seq_one_letter_code
_entity_poly.pdbx_strand_id
1 'polypeptide(L)'
;MLSTLAFVTSAALLGGMLYFALGFAPLVFTRLPAETAARFIRAVFPVYYAMGAGTALLATLLLLPTGRWAAIALAAAVAGGFLLARFALMPAVNAARDRGMAGDDAANRRFAKLHGGSVALNGAQALALVGLLVLLAKG
;
A
#
# COMPACT_ATOMS: atom_id res chain seq x y z
N MET A 1 2.74 -19.30 -18.56
CA MET A 1 3.99 -18.64 -18.14
C MET A 1 3.74 -17.21 -17.63
N LEU A 2 3.20 -16.27 -18.42
CA LEU A 2 2.94 -14.90 -17.97
C LEU A 2 1.96 -14.80 -16.78
N SER A 3 0.86 -15.56 -16.80
CA SER A 3 -0.08 -15.64 -15.68
C SER A 3 0.57 -16.19 -14.39
N THR A 4 1.50 -17.15 -14.52
CA THR A 4 2.25 -17.68 -13.37
C THR A 4 3.20 -16.64 -12.80
N LEU A 5 3.89 -15.87 -13.65
CA LEU A 5 4.74 -14.76 -13.20
C LEU A 5 3.92 -13.66 -12.52
N ALA A 6 2.77 -13.31 -13.08
CA ALA A 6 1.86 -12.36 -12.46
C ALA A 6 1.33 -12.85 -11.11
N PHE A 7 1.01 -14.15 -10.99
CA PHE A 7 0.62 -14.78 -9.73
C PHE A 7 1.72 -14.64 -8.67
N VAL A 8 2.95 -15.06 -8.99
CA VAL A 8 4.09 -14.96 -8.06
C VAL A 8 4.37 -13.52 -7.65
N THR A 9 4.36 -12.59 -8.61
CA THR A 9 4.57 -11.16 -8.36
C THR A 9 3.49 -10.59 -7.42
N SER A 10 2.21 -10.94 -7.66
CA SER A 10 1.10 -10.49 -6.82
C SER A 10 1.11 -11.12 -5.43
N ALA A 11 1.50 -12.40 -5.33
CA ALA A 11 1.66 -13.08 -4.04
C ALA A 11 2.80 -12.47 -3.21
N ALA A 12 3.92 -12.17 -3.85
CA ALA A 12 5.05 -11.50 -3.20
C ALA A 12 4.65 -10.09 -2.70
N LEU A 13 3.88 -9.34 -3.50
CA LEU A 13 3.37 -8.03 -3.09
C LEU A 13 2.44 -8.16 -1.87
N LEU A 14 1.47 -9.08 -1.91
CA LEU A 14 0.57 -9.31 -0.78
C LEU A 14 1.34 -9.71 0.49
N GLY A 15 2.32 -10.61 0.37
CA GLY A 15 3.17 -11.02 1.48
C GLY A 15 3.96 -9.85 2.07
N GLY A 16 4.53 -8.99 1.22
CA GLY A 16 5.22 -7.77 1.63
C GLY A 16 4.29 -6.77 2.34
N MET A 17 3.06 -6.58 1.86
CA MET A 17 2.06 -5.74 2.51
C MET A 17 1.68 -6.26 3.89
N LEU A 18 1.41 -7.56 4.02
CA LEU A 18 1.07 -8.19 5.30
C LEU A 18 2.25 -8.15 6.29
N TYR A 19 3.46 -8.46 5.82
CA TYR A 19 4.66 -8.33 6.65
C TYR A 19 4.86 -6.90 7.16
N PHE A 20 4.70 -5.90 6.28
CA PHE A 20 4.80 -4.50 6.69
C PHE A 20 3.75 -4.12 7.74
N ALA A 21 2.48 -4.47 7.49
CA ALA A 21 1.36 -4.06 8.34
C ALA A 21 1.31 -4.80 9.68
N LEU A 22 1.57 -6.12 9.69
CA LEU A 22 1.38 -6.98 10.86
C LEU A 22 2.69 -7.26 11.61
N GLY A 23 3.83 -7.12 10.96
CA GLY A 23 5.15 -7.38 11.54
C GLY A 23 5.99 -6.13 11.72
N PHE A 24 6.40 -5.53 10.60
CA PHE A 24 7.40 -4.47 10.60
C PHE A 24 6.94 -3.20 11.31
N ALA A 25 5.79 -2.64 10.94
CA ALA A 25 5.32 -1.39 11.55
C ALA A 25 5.02 -1.53 13.05
N PRO A 26 4.29 -2.56 13.52
CA PRO A 26 4.11 -2.79 14.95
C PRO A 26 5.44 -2.95 15.70
N LEU A 27 6.41 -3.67 15.12
CA LEU A 27 7.73 -3.86 15.73
C LEU A 27 8.46 -2.53 15.92
N VAL A 28 8.44 -1.67 14.91
CA VAL A 28 9.04 -0.33 14.98
C VAL A 28 8.42 0.49 16.11
N PHE A 29 7.08 0.54 16.21
CA PHE A 29 6.39 1.33 17.24
C PHE A 29 6.50 0.75 18.66
N THR A 30 6.79 -0.55 18.80
CA THR A 30 6.97 -1.18 20.13
C THR A 30 8.41 -1.20 20.61
N ARG A 31 9.38 -1.05 19.70
CA ARG A 31 10.82 -1.16 20.03
C ARG A 31 11.56 0.17 20.00
N LEU A 32 11.04 1.18 19.34
CA LEU A 32 11.67 2.50 19.25
C LEU A 32 10.88 3.55 20.04
N PRO A 33 11.56 4.58 20.58
CA PRO A 33 10.89 5.76 21.13
C PRO A 33 9.95 6.37 20.08
N ALA A 34 8.77 6.84 20.50
CA ALA A 34 7.67 7.27 19.62
C ALA A 34 8.10 8.27 18.53
N GLU A 35 8.95 9.24 18.88
CA GLU A 35 9.45 10.23 17.92
C GLU A 35 10.38 9.60 16.87
N THR A 36 11.26 8.70 17.30
CA THR A 36 12.18 7.97 16.41
C THR A 36 11.41 7.03 15.49
N ALA A 37 10.44 6.27 16.02
CA ALA A 37 9.56 5.42 15.26
C ALA A 37 8.80 6.20 14.18
N ALA A 38 8.25 7.36 14.54
CA ALA A 38 7.50 8.22 13.63
C ALA A 38 8.38 8.76 12.49
N ARG A 39 9.59 9.22 12.79
CA ARG A 39 10.55 9.68 11.76
C ARG A 39 10.98 8.55 10.85
N PHE A 40 11.26 7.38 11.41
CA PHE A 40 11.69 6.21 10.66
C PHE A 40 10.59 5.72 9.69
N ILE A 41 9.36 5.54 10.19
CA ILE A 41 8.22 5.12 9.37
C ILE A 41 7.92 6.13 8.25
N ARG A 42 8.04 7.44 8.55
CA ARG A 42 7.87 8.51 7.55
C ARG A 42 8.90 8.40 6.41
N ALA A 43 10.13 7.96 6.70
CA ALA A 43 11.16 7.73 5.70
C ALA A 43 10.94 6.43 4.90
N VAL A 44 10.31 5.42 5.49
CA VAL A 44 10.04 4.12 4.85
C VAL A 44 8.88 4.18 3.86
N PHE A 45 7.81 4.93 4.16
CA PHE A 45 6.60 4.96 3.33
C PHE A 45 6.83 5.34 1.85
N PRO A 46 7.67 6.33 1.50
CA PRO A 46 7.95 6.62 0.09
C PRO A 46 8.49 5.43 -0.68
N VAL A 47 9.36 4.64 -0.05
CA VAL A 47 9.95 3.42 -0.64
C VAL A 47 8.89 2.32 -0.73
N TYR A 48 8.15 2.09 0.35
CA TYR A 48 7.06 1.10 0.40
C TYR A 48 6.03 1.32 -0.71
N TYR A 49 5.54 2.55 -0.88
CA TYR A 49 4.56 2.87 -1.92
C TYR A 49 5.16 2.77 -3.34
N ALA A 50 6.41 3.16 -3.54
CA ALA A 50 7.07 3.04 -4.84
C ALA A 50 7.26 1.57 -5.23
N MET A 51 7.72 0.74 -4.30
CA MET A 51 7.88 -0.70 -4.53
C MET A 51 6.52 -1.37 -4.79
N GLY A 52 5.50 -1.04 -4.00
CA GLY A 52 4.14 -1.55 -4.18
C GLY A 52 3.57 -1.19 -5.56
N ALA A 53 3.69 0.08 -5.95
CA ALA A 53 3.25 0.54 -7.28
C ALA A 53 4.00 -0.17 -8.40
N GLY A 54 5.34 -0.24 -8.33
CA GLY A 54 6.17 -0.90 -9.34
C GLY A 54 5.84 -2.39 -9.48
N THR A 55 5.66 -3.10 -8.36
CA THR A 55 5.31 -4.52 -8.37
C THR A 55 3.91 -4.76 -8.94
N ALA A 56 2.92 -3.93 -8.56
CA ALA A 56 1.56 -4.03 -9.10
C ALA A 56 1.48 -3.65 -10.59
N LEU A 57 2.26 -2.66 -11.04
CA LEU A 57 2.39 -2.32 -12.46
C LEU A 57 3.02 -3.47 -13.24
N LEU A 58 4.06 -4.10 -12.71
CA LEU A 58 4.68 -5.28 -13.34
C LEU A 58 3.65 -6.40 -13.50
N ALA A 59 2.88 -6.71 -12.46
CA ALA A 59 1.81 -7.71 -12.55
C ALA A 59 0.76 -7.34 -13.61
N THR A 60 0.37 -6.06 -13.69
CA THR A 60 -0.56 -5.55 -14.70
C THR A 60 -0.01 -5.78 -16.11
N LEU A 61 1.25 -5.40 -16.37
CA LEU A 61 1.89 -5.54 -17.67
C LEU A 61 2.01 -7.02 -18.09
N LEU A 62 2.35 -7.92 -17.16
CA LEU A 62 2.42 -9.36 -17.41
C LEU A 62 1.05 -9.95 -17.78
N LEU A 63 -0.04 -9.35 -17.32
CA LEU A 63 -1.41 -9.80 -17.60
C LEU A 63 -1.98 -9.27 -18.90
N LEU A 64 -1.50 -8.12 -19.43
CA LEU A 64 -2.05 -7.51 -20.66
C LEU A 64 -2.16 -8.51 -21.83
N PRO A 65 -1.13 -9.31 -22.17
CA PRO A 65 -1.22 -10.22 -23.31
C PRO A 65 -2.15 -11.42 -23.07
N THR A 66 -2.62 -11.62 -21.84
CA THR A 66 -3.46 -12.78 -21.49
C THR A 66 -4.95 -12.57 -21.78
N GLY A 67 -5.39 -11.33 -22.01
CA GLY A 67 -6.78 -10.95 -22.20
C GLY A 67 -7.69 -11.15 -20.97
N ARG A 68 -7.12 -11.40 -19.79
CA ARG A 68 -7.88 -11.65 -18.54
C ARG A 68 -8.28 -10.31 -17.90
N TRP A 69 -9.25 -9.64 -18.48
CA TRP A 69 -9.62 -8.25 -18.13
C TRP A 69 -9.92 -8.01 -16.65
N ALA A 70 -10.59 -8.93 -15.98
CA ALA A 70 -10.87 -8.81 -14.55
C ALA A 70 -9.58 -8.84 -13.70
N ALA A 71 -8.63 -9.70 -14.04
CA ALA A 71 -7.33 -9.76 -13.37
C ALA A 71 -6.49 -8.50 -13.65
N ILE A 72 -6.50 -8.02 -14.89
CA ILE A 72 -5.84 -6.77 -15.30
C ILE A 72 -6.41 -5.60 -14.51
N ALA A 73 -7.74 -5.48 -14.43
CA ALA A 73 -8.40 -4.40 -13.70
C ALA A 73 -8.04 -4.40 -12.20
N LEU A 74 -8.02 -5.56 -11.56
CA LEU A 74 -7.61 -5.67 -10.15
C LEU A 74 -6.15 -5.26 -9.94
N ALA A 75 -5.23 -5.76 -10.77
CA ALA A 75 -3.81 -5.41 -10.68
C ALA A 75 -3.59 -3.91 -10.91
N ALA A 76 -4.24 -3.33 -11.92
CA ALA A 76 -4.17 -1.90 -12.22
C ALA A 76 -4.78 -1.04 -11.09
N ALA A 77 -5.89 -1.47 -10.48
CA ALA A 77 -6.50 -0.78 -9.34
C ALA A 77 -5.55 -0.77 -8.13
N VAL A 78 -4.86 -1.89 -7.86
CA VAL A 78 -3.84 -1.95 -6.80
C VAL A 78 -2.69 -0.98 -7.10
N ALA A 79 -2.18 -0.95 -8.33
CA ALA A 79 -1.14 -0.01 -8.73
C ALA A 79 -1.59 1.45 -8.55
N GLY A 80 -2.79 1.79 -9.04
CA GLY A 80 -3.39 3.12 -8.86
C GLY A 80 -3.55 3.52 -7.39
N GLY A 81 -3.95 2.58 -6.54
CA GLY A 81 -4.04 2.79 -5.09
C GLY A 81 -2.70 3.15 -4.46
N PHE A 82 -1.61 2.47 -4.83
CA PHE A 82 -0.25 2.81 -4.36
C PHE A 82 0.22 4.17 -4.86
N LEU A 83 -0.07 4.53 -6.11
CA LEU A 83 0.24 5.85 -6.66
C LEU A 83 -0.56 6.95 -5.94
N LEU A 84 -1.85 6.74 -5.72
CA LEU A 84 -2.70 7.63 -4.93
C LEU A 84 -2.15 7.82 -3.51
N ALA A 85 -1.77 6.72 -2.84
CA ALA A 85 -1.20 6.77 -1.51
C ALA A 85 0.10 7.58 -1.49
N ARG A 86 0.98 7.39 -2.47
CA ARG A 86 2.27 8.07 -2.54
C ARG A 86 2.15 9.56 -2.83
N PHE A 87 1.34 9.92 -3.84
CA PHE A 87 1.35 11.29 -4.37
C PHE A 87 0.26 12.19 -3.80
N ALA A 88 -0.80 11.64 -3.22
CA ALA A 88 -1.89 12.41 -2.64
C ALA A 88 -2.03 12.20 -1.12
N LEU A 89 -2.19 10.94 -0.67
CA LEU A 89 -2.47 10.68 0.75
C LEU A 89 -1.27 10.95 1.64
N MET A 90 -0.09 10.45 1.28
CA MET A 90 1.12 10.59 2.11
C MET A 90 1.50 12.06 2.35
N PRO A 91 1.54 12.96 1.35
CA PRO A 91 1.78 14.38 1.59
C PRO A 91 0.72 15.03 2.47
N ALA A 92 -0.57 14.69 2.27
CA ALA A 92 -1.68 15.22 3.06
C ALA A 92 -1.62 14.75 4.53
N VAL A 93 -1.33 13.46 4.76
CA VAL A 93 -1.12 12.88 6.10
C VAL A 93 0.03 13.58 6.82
N ASN A 94 1.17 13.72 6.15
CA ASN A 94 2.34 14.36 6.71
C ASN A 94 2.08 15.84 7.07
N ALA A 95 1.45 16.60 6.17
CA ALA A 95 1.11 18.00 6.41
C ALA A 95 0.10 18.16 7.56
N ALA A 96 -0.88 17.28 7.68
CA ALA A 96 -1.84 17.30 8.78
C ALA A 96 -1.14 16.97 10.12
N ARG A 97 -0.24 15.99 10.14
CA ARG A 97 0.53 15.63 11.33
C ARG A 97 1.41 16.79 11.79
N ASP A 98 2.17 17.40 10.87
CA ASP A 98 3.10 18.48 11.22
C ASP A 98 2.36 19.68 11.85
N ARG A 99 1.19 20.05 11.31
CA ARG A 99 0.33 21.10 11.90
C ARG A 99 -0.28 20.69 13.24
N GLY A 100 -0.71 19.46 13.37
CA GLY A 100 -1.25 18.93 14.63
C GLY A 100 -0.21 18.96 15.76
N MET A 101 1.05 18.64 15.46
CA MET A 101 2.16 18.74 16.42
C MET A 101 2.47 20.19 16.81
N ALA A 102 2.14 21.15 15.97
CA ALA A 102 2.24 22.59 16.28
C ALA A 102 1.03 23.13 17.08
N GLY A 103 0.09 22.26 17.52
CA GLY A 103 -1.04 22.63 18.37
C GLY A 103 -2.36 22.88 17.62
N ASP A 104 -2.48 22.52 16.34
CA ASP A 104 -3.72 22.64 15.56
C ASP A 104 -4.60 21.39 15.76
N ASP A 105 -5.64 21.51 16.60
CA ASP A 105 -6.59 20.41 16.87
C ASP A 105 -7.40 20.00 15.63
N ALA A 106 -7.69 20.92 14.71
CA ALA A 106 -8.37 20.59 13.47
C ALA A 106 -7.47 19.75 12.57
N ALA A 107 -6.19 20.04 12.54
CA ALA A 107 -5.19 19.24 11.82
C ALA A 107 -5.02 17.85 12.45
N ASN A 108 -5.08 17.71 13.77
CA ASN A 108 -5.06 16.39 14.44
C ASN A 108 -6.26 15.53 14.03
N ARG A 109 -7.47 16.10 13.98
CA ARG A 109 -8.66 15.38 13.49
C ARG A 109 -8.53 15.01 12.01
N ARG A 110 -7.97 15.90 11.20
CA ARG A 110 -7.70 15.64 9.77
C ARG A 110 -6.67 14.51 9.60
N PHE A 111 -5.60 14.52 10.37
CA PHE A 111 -4.61 13.44 10.39
C PHE A 111 -5.26 12.09 10.67
N ALA A 112 -6.09 11.98 11.72
CA ALA A 112 -6.76 10.73 12.07
C ALA A 112 -7.63 10.19 10.92
N LYS A 113 -8.39 11.07 10.24
CA LYS A 113 -9.22 10.69 9.08
C LYS A 113 -8.37 10.24 7.88
N LEU A 114 -7.34 10.98 7.53
CA LEU A 114 -6.46 10.66 6.40
C LEU A 114 -5.67 9.38 6.65
N HIS A 115 -5.16 9.20 7.88
CA HIS A 115 -4.48 7.97 8.27
C HIS A 115 -5.42 6.76 8.22
N GLY A 116 -6.62 6.87 8.77
CA GLY A 116 -7.66 5.84 8.67
C GLY A 116 -8.00 5.49 7.21
N GLY A 117 -8.12 6.50 6.34
CA GLY A 117 -8.31 6.33 4.90
C GLY A 117 -7.15 5.58 4.24
N SER A 118 -5.91 5.87 4.62
CA SER A 118 -4.72 5.16 4.11
C SER A 118 -4.71 3.69 4.53
N VAL A 119 -5.08 3.40 5.78
CA VAL A 119 -5.21 2.02 6.29
C VAL A 119 -6.32 1.27 5.55
N ALA A 120 -7.48 1.91 5.36
CA ALA A 120 -8.61 1.31 4.62
C ALA A 120 -8.23 1.03 3.16
N LEU A 121 -7.54 1.96 2.49
CA LEU A 121 -7.04 1.76 1.12
C LEU A 121 -6.08 0.58 1.04
N ASN A 122 -5.14 0.48 1.98
CA ASN A 122 -4.17 -0.63 2.02
C ASN A 122 -4.89 -1.98 2.25
N GLY A 123 -5.90 -2.01 3.12
CA GLY A 123 -6.76 -3.19 3.32
C GLY A 123 -7.53 -3.58 2.06
N ALA A 124 -8.14 -2.60 1.37
CA ALA A 124 -8.83 -2.85 0.10
C ALA A 124 -7.89 -3.38 -0.99
N GLN A 125 -6.67 -2.87 -1.08
CA GLN A 125 -5.63 -3.37 -1.99
C GLN A 125 -5.23 -4.82 -1.65
N ALA A 126 -5.09 -5.16 -0.38
CA ALA A 126 -4.80 -6.53 0.05
C ALA A 126 -5.94 -7.50 -0.35
N LEU A 127 -7.20 -7.09 -0.15
CA LEU A 127 -8.36 -7.88 -0.60
C LEU A 127 -8.42 -8.01 -2.13
N ALA A 128 -8.11 -6.95 -2.87
CA ALA A 128 -8.03 -7.00 -4.33
C ALA A 128 -6.94 -7.98 -4.81
N LEU A 129 -5.78 -8.01 -4.13
CA LEU A 129 -4.72 -8.98 -4.41
C LEU A 129 -5.16 -10.41 -4.11
N VAL A 130 -5.87 -10.66 -3.02
CA VAL A 130 -6.46 -11.99 -2.75
C VAL A 130 -7.40 -12.40 -3.87
N GLY A 131 -8.31 -11.50 -4.28
CA GLY A 131 -9.22 -11.74 -5.41
C GLY A 131 -8.47 -12.02 -6.72
N LEU A 132 -7.41 -11.26 -7.00
CA LEU A 132 -6.53 -11.47 -8.15
C LEU A 132 -5.87 -12.87 -8.12
N LEU A 133 -5.32 -13.26 -6.97
CA LEU A 133 -4.68 -14.58 -6.82
C LEU A 133 -5.68 -15.73 -7.02
N VAL A 134 -6.91 -15.58 -6.48
CA VAL A 134 -7.99 -16.57 -6.70
C VAL A 134 -8.36 -16.66 -8.18
N LEU A 135 -8.50 -15.54 -8.90
CA LEU A 135 -8.75 -15.52 -10.33
C LEU A 135 -7.63 -16.21 -11.12
N LEU A 136 -6.37 -15.93 -10.75
CA LEU A 136 -5.22 -16.51 -11.45
C LEU A 136 -5.04 -18.01 -11.17
N ALA A 137 -5.43 -18.49 -9.99
CA ALA A 137 -5.36 -19.91 -9.61
C ALA A 137 -6.42 -20.78 -10.30
N LYS A 138 -7.55 -20.19 -10.70
CA LYS A 138 -8.66 -20.92 -11.34
C LYS A 138 -8.49 -21.12 -12.85
N GLY A 139 -7.39 -20.68 -13.41
CA GLY A 139 -7.14 -20.91 -14.82
C GLY A 139 -6.73 -19.77 -15.64
#